data_2085740f82492597fe7eb663140995d1
#
_entry.id   2085740f82492597fe7eb663140995d1
#
_cell.length_a   1.000
_cell.length_b   1.000
_cell.length_c   1.000
_cell.angle_alpha   90.00
_cell.angle_beta   90.00
_cell.angle_gamma   90.00
#
_symmetry.space_group_name_H-M   'P 1'
#
loop_
_entity.id
_entity.type
_entity.pdbx_description
1 polymer ?
#
loop_
_entity_poly.entity_id
_entity_poly.type
_entity_poly.pdbx_seq_one_letter_code
_entity_poly.pdbx_strand_id
1 'polypeptide(L)'
;MNLDRNWVPMKWPCGPLEVARRNKSEQMHADVKEMLEAWGRPTGLELVKGTPINCLIVDWASGGPEDSAQQQALKPLLEAGRRLGISFVGKVALKEGVGAAVAAARAAGLSAVMLENTSGQSFDLPVILQFPRDKVAWENASTIFSSRENTWPGLGLETMKGDTAIAGPTGLPWVNSNAWFSLLSGELAPGKTVWLDFDPPDASTLLHPASYSLAFADCRAYASQWIISLDDKLRAALLRANSQAKGIWEKICETVAFFQSHREWEAFEAQGVLAVVSDFRAENAFLSGEVLNLLNRRQVQFRIIDRSRSLPASTPGLKAILWLDKEAPSPPEYSYLLAFARRGGLVIAQAYWGPPEAMPSEKNLSLHYKMYNVAKGQIAVAEKGFEDPYQVAVDTHLLVSHRNDLARLYNSEMTNCYCSGDFESPRHGNRLVQVLNYSSEPAEFVTLWVNARVGSAQLWQPGTKDARTLQGVVASPGTDFRLPSLSVYCALEFEG
;
A
#
# COMPACT_ATOMS: atom_id res chain seq x y z
N MET A 1 24.16 -8.70 10.17
CA MET A 1 22.85 -9.17 10.69
C MET A 1 21.79 -8.75 9.68
N ASN A 2 20.89 -9.66 9.31
CA ASN A 2 19.78 -9.31 8.41
C ASN A 2 18.59 -8.81 9.20
N LEU A 3 17.86 -7.83 8.66
CA LEU A 3 16.57 -7.39 9.16
C LEU A 3 15.57 -8.56 9.04
N ASP A 4 14.77 -8.77 10.08
CA ASP A 4 13.76 -9.83 10.09
C ASP A 4 12.49 -9.34 9.35
N ARG A 5 12.21 -9.93 8.19
CA ARG A 5 11.00 -9.63 7.41
C ARG A 5 9.71 -10.06 8.09
N ASN A 6 9.80 -10.87 9.16
CA ASN A 6 8.63 -11.30 9.95
C ASN A 6 8.20 -10.26 10.98
N TRP A 7 8.90 -9.15 11.08
CA TRP A 7 8.49 -8.10 12.00
C TRP A 7 7.15 -7.50 11.61
N VAL A 8 6.30 -7.37 12.63
CA VAL A 8 5.06 -6.59 12.60
C VAL A 8 5.30 -5.34 13.43
N PRO A 9 5.64 -4.21 12.79
CA PRO A 9 6.06 -3.01 13.47
C PRO A 9 4.88 -2.24 14.07
N MET A 10 5.08 -1.71 15.28
CA MET A 10 4.14 -0.81 15.94
C MET A 10 4.88 0.38 16.52
N LYS A 11 4.37 1.60 16.34
CA LYS A 11 4.86 2.79 17.05
C LYS A 11 4.60 2.65 18.54
N TRP A 12 5.64 2.88 19.33
CA TRP A 12 5.57 2.82 20.78
C TRP A 12 6.02 4.15 21.39
N PRO A 13 5.17 5.20 21.31
CA PRO A 13 5.54 6.52 21.80
C PRO A 13 5.59 6.54 23.32
N CYS A 14 6.76 6.81 23.87
CA CYS A 14 6.99 6.88 25.31
C CYS A 14 8.28 7.62 25.65
N GLY A 15 8.41 8.02 26.90
CA GLY A 15 9.62 8.59 27.46
C GLY A 15 9.85 10.08 27.19
N PRO A 16 11.00 10.60 27.67
CA PRO A 16 11.32 12.03 27.66
C PRO A 16 11.32 12.69 26.27
N LEU A 17 11.78 11.99 25.21
CA LEU A 17 11.80 12.56 23.86
C LEU A 17 10.39 12.82 23.33
N GLU A 18 9.47 11.89 23.53
CA GLU A 18 8.08 12.06 23.12
C GLU A 18 7.40 13.20 23.91
N VAL A 19 7.66 13.26 25.21
CA VAL A 19 7.17 14.35 26.07
C VAL A 19 7.71 15.71 25.58
N ALA A 20 9.01 15.80 25.29
CA ALA A 20 9.63 17.04 24.82
C ALA A 20 9.10 17.43 23.43
N ARG A 21 8.89 16.47 22.53
CA ARG A 21 8.34 16.69 21.19
C ARG A 21 6.94 17.31 21.27
N ARG A 22 6.07 16.77 22.12
CA ARG A 22 4.69 17.25 22.26
C ARG A 22 4.61 18.61 22.93
N ASN A 23 5.44 18.85 23.95
CA ASN A 23 5.50 20.16 24.61
C ASN A 23 5.94 21.31 23.69
N LYS A 24 6.61 21.02 22.56
CA LYS A 24 6.97 22.02 21.54
C LYS A 24 5.78 22.42 20.65
N SER A 25 4.82 21.54 20.46
CA SER A 25 3.66 21.78 19.60
C SER A 25 2.49 22.39 20.35
N GLU A 26 2.22 21.92 21.57
CA GLU A 26 1.10 22.37 22.41
C GLU A 26 1.41 22.13 23.89
N GLN A 27 0.71 22.85 24.80
CA GLN A 27 0.79 22.56 26.22
C GLN A 27 0.13 21.20 26.47
N MET A 28 0.95 20.19 26.79
CA MET A 28 0.49 18.82 27.00
C MET A 28 -0.37 18.70 28.26
N HIS A 29 -1.55 18.11 28.14
CA HIS A 29 -2.40 17.79 29.27
C HIS A 29 -1.76 16.73 30.17
N ALA A 30 -2.03 16.82 31.48
CA ALA A 30 -1.48 15.91 32.48
C ALA A 30 -1.80 14.44 32.18
N ASP A 31 -3.01 14.15 31.69
CA ASP A 31 -3.46 12.80 31.34
C ASP A 31 -2.63 12.16 30.20
N VAL A 32 -2.20 12.98 29.22
CA VAL A 32 -1.34 12.50 28.12
C VAL A 32 0.04 12.17 28.65
N LYS A 33 0.59 12.98 29.54
CA LYS A 33 1.88 12.71 30.18
C LYS A 33 1.85 11.41 30.98
N GLU A 34 0.81 11.21 31.82
CA GLU A 34 0.61 9.98 32.59
C GLU A 34 0.50 8.74 31.67
N MET A 35 -0.22 8.88 30.58
CA MET A 35 -0.33 7.82 29.56
C MET A 35 1.04 7.46 28.97
N LEU A 36 1.85 8.45 28.56
CA LEU A 36 3.17 8.22 27.98
C LEU A 36 4.12 7.57 29.00
N GLU A 37 4.05 7.97 30.26
CA GLU A 37 4.81 7.34 31.35
C GLU A 37 4.38 5.87 31.56
N ALA A 38 3.08 5.59 31.54
CA ALA A 38 2.55 4.22 31.68
C ALA A 38 2.99 3.32 30.52
N TRP A 39 2.96 3.82 29.28
CA TRP A 39 3.46 3.10 28.10
C TRP A 39 4.97 2.86 28.13
N GLY A 40 5.74 3.70 28.78
CA GLY A 40 7.18 3.53 29.00
C GLY A 40 7.55 2.46 30.03
N ARG A 41 6.59 1.97 30.81
CA ARG A 41 6.83 0.94 31.82
C ARG A 41 6.80 -0.47 31.22
N PRO A 42 7.56 -1.44 31.78
CA PRO A 42 7.50 -2.84 31.34
C PRO A 42 6.10 -3.45 31.32
N THR A 43 5.21 -3.01 32.21
CA THR A 43 3.81 -3.44 32.28
C THR A 43 3.00 -3.06 31.03
N GLY A 44 3.40 -2.02 30.30
CA GLY A 44 2.78 -1.66 29.03
C GLY A 44 2.89 -2.77 27.97
N LEU A 45 3.95 -3.58 28.03
CA LEU A 45 4.17 -4.69 27.08
C LEU A 45 3.16 -5.83 27.21
N GLU A 46 2.39 -5.90 28.28
CA GLU A 46 1.29 -6.89 28.42
C GLU A 46 0.25 -6.72 27.29
N LEU A 47 0.12 -5.52 26.70
CA LEU A 47 -0.76 -5.26 25.57
C LEU A 47 -0.36 -6.08 24.33
N VAL A 48 0.92 -6.22 24.06
CA VAL A 48 1.43 -6.91 22.85
C VAL A 48 1.82 -8.36 23.12
N LYS A 49 1.85 -8.78 24.38
CA LYS A 49 2.20 -10.15 24.76
C LYS A 49 1.18 -11.16 24.22
N GLY A 50 1.67 -12.16 23.48
CA GLY A 50 0.83 -13.19 22.88
C GLY A 50 0.05 -12.73 21.65
N THR A 51 0.27 -11.49 21.17
CA THR A 51 -0.24 -10.99 19.90
C THR A 51 0.78 -11.25 18.78
N PRO A 52 0.40 -11.10 17.51
CA PRO A 52 1.34 -11.21 16.40
C PRO A 52 2.30 -10.01 16.27
N ILE A 53 2.12 -8.95 17.08
CA ILE A 53 2.98 -7.75 17.08
C ILE A 53 4.27 -8.08 17.82
N ASN A 54 5.40 -8.02 17.13
CA ASN A 54 6.69 -8.49 17.64
C ASN A 54 7.84 -7.48 17.47
N CYS A 55 7.54 -6.26 16.98
CA CYS A 55 8.53 -5.22 16.75
C CYS A 55 7.97 -3.86 17.20
N LEU A 56 8.65 -3.19 18.12
CA LEU A 56 8.25 -1.88 18.62
C LEU A 56 9.23 -0.80 18.17
N ILE A 57 8.71 0.30 17.63
CA ILE A 57 9.50 1.46 17.21
C ILE A 57 9.43 2.50 18.31
N VAL A 58 10.58 2.85 18.89
CA VAL A 58 10.74 3.83 19.97
C VAL A 58 11.63 4.96 19.52
N ASP A 59 11.38 6.19 19.97
CA ASP A 59 12.32 7.30 19.81
C ASP A 59 13.59 7.02 20.59
N TRP A 60 14.78 7.16 19.95
CA TRP A 60 16.06 6.82 20.54
C TRP A 60 16.98 8.00 20.71
N ALA A 61 17.09 8.83 19.67
CA ALA A 61 17.94 10.03 19.71
C ALA A 61 17.43 11.10 18.73
N SER A 62 17.44 12.36 19.19
CA SER A 62 17.02 13.54 18.41
C SER A 62 18.09 14.63 18.33
N GLY A 63 19.23 14.45 19.00
CA GLY A 63 20.29 15.46 19.15
C GLY A 63 20.00 16.49 20.24
N GLY A 64 18.97 16.27 21.06
CA GLY A 64 18.59 17.13 22.15
C GLY A 64 19.15 16.68 23.51
N PRO A 65 19.01 17.54 24.53
CA PRO A 65 19.46 17.22 25.91
C PRO A 65 18.69 16.02 26.51
N GLU A 66 17.52 15.68 25.97
CA GLU A 66 16.66 14.61 26.47
C GLU A 66 17.15 13.20 26.02
N ASP A 67 18.07 13.09 25.07
CA ASP A 67 18.52 11.79 24.51
C ASP A 67 19.05 10.86 25.60
N SER A 68 19.89 11.36 26.51
CA SER A 68 20.44 10.56 27.61
C SER A 68 19.34 10.07 28.57
N ALA A 69 18.38 10.95 28.88
CA ALA A 69 17.26 10.62 29.77
C ALA A 69 16.33 9.58 29.08
N GLN A 70 16.09 9.70 27.77
CA GLN A 70 15.32 8.75 26.98
C GLN A 70 15.96 7.35 27.00
N GLN A 71 17.25 7.28 26.69
CA GLN A 71 17.98 6.03 26.66
C GLN A 71 17.99 5.34 28.04
N GLN A 72 18.10 6.12 29.13
CA GLN A 72 18.01 5.58 30.47
C GLN A 72 16.59 5.09 30.81
N ALA A 73 15.56 5.86 30.44
CA ALA A 73 14.16 5.51 30.71
C ALA A 73 13.72 4.23 29.96
N LEU A 74 14.27 3.98 28.76
CA LEU A 74 13.93 2.80 27.97
C LEU A 74 14.57 1.49 28.46
N LYS A 75 15.64 1.52 29.26
CA LYS A 75 16.35 0.29 29.69
C LYS A 75 15.43 -0.78 30.26
N PRO A 76 14.56 -0.49 31.26
CA PRO A 76 13.68 -1.51 31.82
C PRO A 76 12.70 -2.10 30.77
N LEU A 77 12.21 -1.24 29.86
CA LEU A 77 11.30 -1.65 28.78
C LEU A 77 12.00 -2.60 27.80
N LEU A 78 13.23 -2.26 27.36
CA LEU A 78 14.04 -3.07 26.46
C LEU A 78 14.38 -4.44 27.07
N GLU A 79 14.71 -4.49 28.34
CA GLU A 79 14.99 -5.73 29.07
C GLU A 79 13.75 -6.64 29.15
N ALA A 80 12.59 -6.06 29.49
CA ALA A 80 11.33 -6.79 29.57
C ALA A 80 10.90 -7.31 28.18
N GLY A 81 11.00 -6.48 27.15
CA GLY A 81 10.63 -6.87 25.77
C GLY A 81 11.52 -8.00 25.25
N ARG A 82 12.82 -7.97 25.55
CA ARG A 82 13.75 -9.05 25.19
C ARG A 82 13.35 -10.41 25.78
N ARG A 83 12.84 -10.40 27.03
CA ARG A 83 12.31 -11.63 27.68
C ARG A 83 11.03 -12.14 27.02
N LEU A 84 10.27 -11.26 26.38
CA LEU A 84 9.03 -11.56 25.65
C LEU A 84 9.27 -11.88 24.15
N GLY A 85 10.52 -11.82 23.67
CA GLY A 85 10.84 -12.02 22.26
C GLY A 85 10.45 -10.83 21.36
N ILE A 86 10.27 -9.65 21.94
CA ILE A 86 9.92 -8.42 21.22
C ILE A 86 11.19 -7.72 20.75
N SER A 87 11.26 -7.41 19.48
CA SER A 87 12.33 -6.60 18.87
C SER A 87 12.06 -5.11 19.05
N PHE A 88 13.13 -4.32 19.23
CA PHE A 88 13.03 -2.87 19.27
C PHE A 88 13.83 -2.22 18.15
N VAL A 89 13.20 -1.26 17.48
CA VAL A 89 13.80 -0.39 16.48
C VAL A 89 13.88 1.02 17.06
N GLY A 90 15.10 1.57 17.17
CA GLY A 90 15.32 2.92 17.66
C GLY A 90 15.23 3.95 16.54
N LYS A 91 14.28 4.89 16.61
CA LYS A 91 14.24 6.01 15.67
C LYS A 91 15.31 7.05 16.06
N VAL A 92 16.16 7.39 15.09
CA VAL A 92 17.26 8.35 15.23
C VAL A 92 17.05 9.48 14.24
N ALA A 93 16.76 10.66 14.74
CA ALA A 93 16.48 11.87 13.97
C ALA A 93 17.62 12.90 14.13
N LEU A 94 18.83 12.53 13.69
CA LEU A 94 20.06 13.32 13.82
C LEU A 94 20.61 13.76 12.47
N LYS A 95 21.17 14.97 12.42
CA LYS A 95 22.01 15.42 11.29
C LYS A 95 23.46 15.05 11.49
N GLU A 96 23.96 15.08 12.72
CA GLU A 96 25.34 14.79 13.09
C GLU A 96 25.38 13.80 14.26
N GLY A 97 26.51 13.11 14.45
CA GLY A 97 26.65 12.15 15.55
C GLY A 97 25.88 10.84 15.41
N VAL A 98 25.33 10.53 14.23
CA VAL A 98 24.54 9.32 13.98
C VAL A 98 25.28 8.06 14.41
N GLY A 99 26.58 7.95 14.12
CA GLY A 99 27.39 6.79 14.48
C GLY A 99 27.41 6.51 16.01
N ALA A 100 27.53 7.57 16.83
CA ALA A 100 27.51 7.43 18.28
C ALA A 100 26.13 6.98 18.80
N ALA A 101 25.04 7.51 18.21
CA ALA A 101 23.67 7.11 18.57
C ALA A 101 23.39 5.64 18.18
N VAL A 102 23.89 5.19 17.03
CA VAL A 102 23.78 3.79 16.59
C VAL A 102 24.60 2.86 17.47
N ALA A 103 25.83 3.25 17.86
CA ALA A 103 26.64 2.48 18.80
C ALA A 103 25.98 2.34 20.18
N ALA A 104 25.37 3.42 20.67
CA ALA A 104 24.59 3.40 21.91
C ALA A 104 23.34 2.50 21.79
N ALA A 105 22.64 2.52 20.66
CA ALA A 105 21.50 1.65 20.38
C ALA A 105 21.90 0.17 20.40
N ARG A 106 23.03 -0.16 19.76
CA ARG A 106 23.60 -1.51 19.79
C ARG A 106 23.96 -1.96 21.20
N ALA A 107 24.62 -1.09 21.98
CA ALA A 107 25.02 -1.39 23.35
C ALA A 107 23.79 -1.59 24.27
N ALA A 108 22.69 -0.88 24.02
CA ALA A 108 21.42 -1.06 24.73
C ALA A 108 20.66 -2.32 24.28
N GLY A 109 21.09 -2.97 23.17
CA GLY A 109 20.50 -4.20 22.65
C GLY A 109 19.23 -3.98 21.81
N LEU A 110 19.13 -2.84 21.10
CA LEU A 110 18.15 -2.67 20.05
C LEU A 110 18.45 -3.62 18.88
N SER A 111 17.40 -4.02 18.18
CA SER A 111 17.50 -4.95 17.02
C SER A 111 17.89 -4.24 15.74
N ALA A 112 17.50 -2.98 15.59
CA ALA A 112 17.81 -2.12 14.46
C ALA A 112 17.65 -0.64 14.83
N VAL A 113 18.09 0.24 13.93
CA VAL A 113 17.76 1.68 13.98
C VAL A 113 17.03 2.12 12.73
N MET A 114 16.13 3.09 12.87
CA MET A 114 15.47 3.77 11.77
C MET A 114 16.10 5.17 11.63
N LEU A 115 16.63 5.46 10.42
CA LEU A 115 17.36 6.68 10.13
C LEU A 115 16.67 7.47 9.02
N GLU A 116 16.56 8.78 9.19
CA GLU A 116 16.10 9.68 8.13
C GLU A 116 17.27 10.03 7.19
N ASN A 117 17.10 9.79 5.89
CA ASN A 117 17.96 10.31 4.79
C ASN A 117 19.49 10.20 4.98
N THR A 118 20.01 9.17 5.61
CA THR A 118 21.44 8.95 5.68
C THR A 118 21.88 7.99 4.56
N SER A 119 22.56 8.51 3.54
CA SER A 119 23.18 7.70 2.49
C SER A 119 24.64 7.36 2.80
N GLY A 120 25.03 6.13 2.53
CA GLY A 120 26.44 5.75 2.36
C GLY A 120 27.24 5.38 3.60
N GLN A 121 26.65 5.39 4.81
CA GLN A 121 27.35 4.92 6.02
C GLN A 121 27.00 3.46 6.34
N SER A 122 28.01 2.65 6.62
CA SER A 122 27.85 1.30 7.13
C SER A 122 27.88 1.33 8.66
N PHE A 123 26.95 0.62 9.29
CA PHE A 123 26.84 0.52 10.73
C PHE A 123 26.86 -0.94 11.20
N ASP A 124 27.32 -1.17 12.40
CA ASP A 124 27.33 -2.50 13.05
C ASP A 124 25.94 -2.97 13.53
N LEU A 125 24.91 -2.18 13.34
CA LEU A 125 23.52 -2.49 13.64
C LEU A 125 22.70 -2.37 12.35
N PRO A 126 21.72 -3.25 12.09
CA PRO A 126 20.83 -3.12 10.93
C PRO A 126 20.13 -1.77 10.88
N VAL A 127 20.02 -1.22 9.67
CA VAL A 127 19.43 0.11 9.43
C VAL A 127 18.19 -0.02 8.56
N ILE A 128 17.14 0.65 8.98
CA ILE A 128 15.91 0.91 8.21
C ILE A 128 15.98 2.37 7.79
N LEU A 129 16.14 2.63 6.49
CA LEU A 129 16.10 4.00 5.99
C LEU A 129 14.65 4.48 5.89
N GLN A 130 14.38 5.69 6.37
CA GLN A 130 13.08 6.33 6.30
C GLN A 130 13.11 7.50 5.33
N PHE A 131 12.15 7.53 4.40
CA PHE A 131 12.02 8.56 3.38
C PHE A 131 10.64 9.21 3.41
N PRO A 132 10.49 10.49 3.04
CA PRO A 132 9.20 11.02 2.59
C PRO A 132 8.72 10.22 1.37
N ARG A 133 7.40 10.02 1.25
CA ARG A 133 6.81 9.21 0.16
C ARG A 133 7.22 9.68 -1.23
N ASP A 134 7.31 10.98 -1.43
CA ASP A 134 7.68 11.64 -2.69
C ASP A 134 9.19 11.69 -2.99
N LYS A 135 10.02 11.22 -2.04
CA LYS A 135 11.50 11.34 -2.11
C LYS A 135 12.21 10.02 -1.78
N VAL A 136 11.61 8.90 -2.10
CA VAL A 136 12.25 7.59 -1.87
C VAL A 136 13.44 7.41 -2.81
N ALA A 137 14.61 7.21 -2.23
CA ALA A 137 15.82 6.84 -2.97
C ALA A 137 15.84 5.31 -3.17
N TRP A 138 15.15 4.83 -4.18
CA TRP A 138 14.88 3.40 -4.43
C TRP A 138 16.14 2.54 -4.48
N GLU A 139 17.21 3.04 -5.11
CA GLU A 139 18.50 2.35 -5.24
C GLU A 139 19.18 2.15 -3.88
N ASN A 140 19.04 3.12 -2.99
CA ASN A 140 19.70 3.15 -1.69
C ASN A 140 18.84 2.52 -0.57
N ALA A 141 17.60 2.13 -0.86
CA ALA A 141 16.71 1.54 0.14
C ALA A 141 17.33 0.29 0.76
N SER A 142 17.30 0.17 2.09
CA SER A 142 17.69 -1.04 2.82
C SER A 142 16.74 -2.21 2.55
N THR A 143 17.06 -3.41 2.98
CA THR A 143 16.20 -4.60 2.82
C THR A 143 14.79 -4.38 3.34
N ILE A 144 14.67 -3.65 4.45
CA ILE A 144 13.42 -3.04 4.91
C ILE A 144 13.67 -1.53 4.91
N PHE A 145 12.80 -0.76 4.30
CA PHE A 145 12.81 0.70 4.37
C PHE A 145 11.44 1.22 4.77
N SER A 146 11.38 2.43 5.31
CA SER A 146 10.12 3.06 5.72
C SER A 146 9.82 4.26 4.82
N SER A 147 8.55 4.41 4.48
CA SER A 147 8.01 5.61 3.87
C SER A 147 7.11 6.32 4.87
N ARG A 148 7.29 7.63 5.05
CA ARG A 148 6.42 8.51 5.84
C ARG A 148 5.54 9.37 4.94
N GLU A 149 4.57 10.05 5.51
CA GLU A 149 3.65 10.93 4.79
C GLU A 149 2.77 10.15 3.79
N ASN A 150 2.40 8.94 4.18
CA ASN A 150 1.48 8.11 3.42
C ASN A 150 0.03 8.58 3.65
N THR A 151 -0.93 7.75 3.41
CA THR A 151 -2.35 8.08 3.56
C THR A 151 -2.97 7.15 4.59
N TRP A 152 -3.77 7.67 5.52
CA TRP A 152 -4.67 6.83 6.30
C TRP A 152 -5.79 6.35 5.38
N PRO A 153 -5.93 5.04 5.13
CA PRO A 153 -6.91 4.55 4.17
C PRO A 153 -8.34 4.68 4.71
N GLY A 154 -9.26 4.89 3.79
CA GLY A 154 -10.67 5.09 4.11
C GLY A 154 -11.35 6.05 3.14
N LEU A 155 -12.51 6.56 3.52
CA LEU A 155 -13.21 7.58 2.74
C LEU A 155 -12.68 8.96 3.07
N GLY A 156 -12.19 9.67 2.05
CA GLY A 156 -11.86 11.08 2.12
C GLY A 156 -13.09 11.91 1.77
N LEU A 157 -13.57 12.69 2.72
CA LEU A 157 -14.53 13.76 2.47
C LEU A 157 -13.79 15.08 2.63
N GLU A 158 -13.75 15.91 1.60
CA GLU A 158 -13.32 17.29 1.75
C GLU A 158 -14.47 18.10 2.38
N THR A 159 -14.24 18.62 3.59
CA THR A 159 -15.14 19.59 4.20
C THR A 159 -14.73 20.99 3.77
N MET A 160 -15.61 21.68 3.05
CA MET A 160 -15.43 23.11 2.81
C MET A 160 -15.88 23.96 4.01
N LYS A 161 -15.33 25.19 4.14
CA LYS A 161 -15.83 26.20 5.09
C LYS A 161 -17.32 26.38 4.90
N GLY A 162 -18.13 25.91 5.87
CA GLY A 162 -19.58 26.05 5.86
C GLY A 162 -20.38 24.76 5.90
N ASP A 163 -19.84 23.68 6.46
CA ASP A 163 -20.50 22.38 6.69
C ASP A 163 -20.98 21.61 5.44
N THR A 164 -20.54 21.97 4.26
CA THR A 164 -20.85 21.18 3.07
C THR A 164 -19.73 20.19 2.84
N ALA A 165 -20.00 18.89 3.02
CA ALA A 165 -19.10 17.83 2.61
C ALA A 165 -19.07 17.78 1.08
N ILE A 166 -17.90 17.97 0.48
CA ILE A 166 -17.68 17.73 -0.94
C ILE A 166 -17.00 16.38 -1.06
N ALA A 167 -17.68 15.46 -1.70
CA ALA A 167 -17.05 14.26 -2.22
C ALA A 167 -16.07 14.70 -3.33
N GLY A 168 -14.83 14.20 -3.31
CA GLY A 168 -13.73 14.55 -4.20
C GLY A 168 -14.03 15.07 -5.62
N PRO A 169 -13.07 15.24 -6.50
CA PRO A 169 -13.25 15.97 -7.77
C PRO A 169 -14.29 15.36 -8.72
N THR A 170 -14.79 14.18 -8.41
CA THR A 170 -15.77 13.45 -9.25
C THR A 170 -17.20 13.50 -8.75
N GLY A 171 -17.48 14.18 -7.63
CA GLY A 171 -18.79 14.14 -6.96
C GLY A 171 -19.10 12.81 -6.25
N LEU A 172 -18.20 11.82 -6.31
CA LEU A 172 -18.29 10.55 -5.59
C LEU A 172 -17.37 10.56 -4.38
N PRO A 173 -17.67 9.80 -3.32
CA PRO A 173 -16.76 9.64 -2.19
C PRO A 173 -15.37 9.22 -2.66
N TRP A 174 -14.36 9.87 -2.10
CA TRP A 174 -12.98 9.64 -2.50
C TRP A 174 -12.35 8.55 -1.65
N VAL A 175 -11.95 7.44 -2.25
CA VAL A 175 -11.22 6.38 -1.56
C VAL A 175 -9.75 6.75 -1.44
N ASN A 176 -9.26 6.89 -0.22
CA ASN A 176 -7.85 7.00 0.10
C ASN A 176 -7.24 5.61 0.29
N SER A 177 -6.17 5.30 -0.43
CA SER A 177 -5.48 4.01 -0.40
C SER A 177 -3.99 4.19 -0.65
N ASN A 178 -3.17 3.28 -0.09
CA ASN A 178 -1.74 3.21 -0.35
C ASN A 178 -1.39 2.18 -1.44
N ALA A 179 -2.38 1.55 -2.06
CA ALA A 179 -2.22 0.47 -3.02
C ALA A 179 -1.23 0.79 -4.15
N TRP A 180 -1.42 1.94 -4.81
CA TRP A 180 -0.56 2.36 -5.92
C TRP A 180 0.91 2.50 -5.50
N PHE A 181 1.16 3.05 -4.31
CA PHE A 181 2.52 3.24 -3.79
C PHE A 181 3.15 1.91 -3.37
N SER A 182 2.36 1.00 -2.79
CA SER A 182 2.79 -0.36 -2.45
C SER A 182 3.21 -1.14 -3.69
N LEU A 183 2.39 -1.11 -4.75
CA LEU A 183 2.69 -1.75 -6.03
C LEU A 183 3.94 -1.14 -6.69
N LEU A 184 4.03 0.20 -6.70
CA LEU A 184 5.19 0.91 -7.24
C LEU A 184 6.47 0.57 -6.47
N SER A 185 6.37 0.48 -5.13
CA SER A 185 7.51 0.10 -4.29
C SER A 185 8.01 -1.32 -4.59
N GLY A 186 7.11 -2.25 -4.85
CA GLY A 186 7.44 -3.62 -5.27
C GLY A 186 8.21 -3.66 -6.57
N GLU A 187 7.84 -2.82 -7.55
CA GLU A 187 8.53 -2.71 -8.83
C GLU A 187 9.87 -1.98 -8.72
N LEU A 188 9.92 -0.81 -8.06
CA LEU A 188 11.12 0.02 -8.00
C LEU A 188 12.18 -0.50 -7.01
N ALA A 189 11.77 -1.26 -6.00
CA ALA A 189 12.65 -1.85 -4.99
C ALA A 189 12.40 -3.37 -4.83
N PRO A 190 12.57 -4.19 -5.89
CA PRO A 190 12.24 -5.61 -5.85
C PRO A 190 13.03 -6.35 -4.78
N GLY A 191 12.35 -7.25 -4.10
CA GLY A 191 12.92 -8.03 -3.01
C GLY A 191 13.15 -7.26 -1.71
N LYS A 192 12.75 -5.97 -1.63
CA LYS A 192 12.74 -5.17 -0.40
C LYS A 192 11.33 -5.07 0.15
N THR A 193 11.21 -4.80 1.45
CA THR A 193 9.92 -4.59 2.12
C THR A 193 9.77 -3.12 2.49
N VAL A 194 8.68 -2.48 2.06
CA VAL A 194 8.35 -1.12 2.47
C VAL A 194 7.45 -1.14 3.70
N TRP A 195 7.81 -0.35 4.71
CA TRP A 195 6.99 -0.04 5.87
C TRP A 195 6.32 1.31 5.67
N LEU A 196 5.00 1.33 5.61
CA LEU A 196 4.22 2.55 5.45
C LEU A 196 3.87 3.14 6.81
N ASP A 197 4.21 4.40 6.98
CA ASP A 197 4.03 5.14 8.22
C ASP A 197 3.06 6.30 8.02
N PHE A 198 2.01 6.32 8.85
CA PHE A 198 1.10 7.44 9.01
C PHE A 198 0.39 7.34 10.37
N ASP A 199 0.01 8.48 10.93
CA ASP A 199 -0.71 8.51 12.20
C ASP A 199 -2.22 8.49 11.99
N PRO A 200 -2.99 7.90 12.93
CA PRO A 200 -4.44 7.94 12.87
C PRO A 200 -4.98 9.37 12.81
N PRO A 201 -6.09 9.62 12.13
CA PRO A 201 -6.70 10.93 12.09
C PRO A 201 -7.19 11.35 13.49
N ASP A 202 -7.14 12.65 13.77
CA ASP A 202 -7.72 13.20 14.98
C ASP A 202 -9.23 13.00 14.98
N ALA A 203 -9.74 12.43 16.07
CA ALA A 203 -11.16 12.19 16.26
C ALA A 203 -11.62 12.64 17.65
N SER A 204 -12.86 13.09 17.79
CA SER A 204 -13.44 13.44 19.09
C SER A 204 -13.73 12.22 19.98
N THR A 205 -13.94 11.05 19.37
CA THR A 205 -14.21 9.76 20.01
C THR A 205 -13.19 8.71 19.59
N LEU A 206 -13.31 7.48 20.11
CA LEU A 206 -12.55 6.35 19.57
C LEU A 206 -12.89 6.12 18.10
N LEU A 207 -11.88 5.88 17.29
CA LEU A 207 -12.09 5.52 15.88
C LEU A 207 -12.82 4.18 15.78
N HIS A 208 -13.55 3.99 14.68
CA HIS A 208 -14.20 2.73 14.40
C HIS A 208 -13.17 1.59 14.25
N PRO A 209 -13.41 0.37 14.78
CA PRO A 209 -12.47 -0.75 14.69
C PRO A 209 -12.01 -1.05 13.26
N ALA A 210 -12.92 -0.94 12.28
CA ALA A 210 -12.61 -1.15 10.87
C ALA A 210 -11.52 -0.21 10.34
N SER A 211 -11.39 1.01 10.89
CA SER A 211 -10.41 2.00 10.44
C SER A 211 -8.96 1.52 10.63
N TYR A 212 -8.64 0.96 11.79
CA TYR A 212 -7.31 0.38 12.06
C TYR A 212 -7.05 -0.90 11.28
N SER A 213 -8.06 -1.78 11.21
CA SER A 213 -7.98 -3.03 10.44
C SER A 213 -7.78 -2.74 8.96
N LEU A 214 -8.45 -1.73 8.42
CA LEU A 214 -8.31 -1.29 7.04
C LEU A 214 -6.91 -0.74 6.76
N ALA A 215 -6.33 0.06 7.67
CA ALA A 215 -4.98 0.58 7.49
C ALA A 215 -3.95 -0.54 7.34
N PHE A 216 -4.11 -1.62 8.10
CA PHE A 216 -3.26 -2.79 7.99
C PHE A 216 -3.56 -3.61 6.71
N ALA A 217 -4.84 -3.88 6.42
CA ALA A 217 -5.27 -4.67 5.27
C ALA A 217 -4.93 -4.01 3.93
N ASP A 218 -5.08 -2.67 3.82
CA ASP A 218 -4.74 -1.89 2.62
C ASP A 218 -3.26 -2.07 2.24
N CYS A 219 -2.35 -2.12 3.22
CA CYS A 219 -0.94 -2.36 2.94
C CYS A 219 -0.65 -3.82 2.60
N ARG A 220 -1.19 -4.75 3.40
CA ARG A 220 -0.88 -6.17 3.25
C ARG A 220 -1.43 -6.79 1.97
N ALA A 221 -2.59 -6.34 1.52
CA ALA A 221 -3.18 -6.77 0.25
C ALA A 221 -2.27 -6.50 -0.95
N TYR A 222 -1.42 -5.48 -0.87
CA TYR A 222 -0.48 -5.07 -1.93
C TYR A 222 1.00 -5.32 -1.57
N ALA A 223 1.26 -6.33 -0.74
CA ALA A 223 2.59 -6.80 -0.34
C ALA A 223 3.49 -5.74 0.35
N SER A 224 2.91 -4.74 1.00
CA SER A 224 3.61 -3.80 1.88
C SER A 224 3.27 -4.04 3.35
N GLN A 225 3.92 -3.34 4.27
CA GLN A 225 3.72 -3.49 5.70
C GLN A 225 3.30 -2.15 6.33
N TRP A 226 2.18 -2.15 7.07
CA TRP A 226 1.78 -0.99 7.85
C TRP A 226 2.52 -0.94 9.18
N ILE A 227 3.04 0.24 9.56
CA ILE A 227 3.48 0.49 10.92
C ILE A 227 2.23 0.80 11.75
N ILE A 228 1.85 -0.11 12.64
CA ILE A 228 0.67 0.06 13.49
C ILE A 228 0.86 1.30 14.36
N SER A 229 -0.04 2.25 14.26
CA SER A 229 -0.08 3.47 15.07
C SER A 229 -1.44 3.59 15.74
N LEU A 230 -1.46 3.87 17.04
CA LEU A 230 -2.68 4.09 17.81
C LEU A 230 -2.75 5.56 18.23
N ASP A 231 -3.94 6.16 18.18
CA ASP A 231 -4.16 7.49 18.74
C ASP A 231 -4.14 7.49 20.26
N ASP A 232 -4.01 8.68 20.86
CA ASP A 232 -3.90 8.84 22.31
C ASP A 232 -5.15 8.40 23.05
N LYS A 233 -6.33 8.57 22.46
CA LYS A 233 -7.59 8.18 23.11
C LYS A 233 -7.69 6.67 23.23
N LEU A 234 -7.34 5.95 22.15
CA LEU A 234 -7.32 4.49 22.19
C LEU A 234 -6.28 3.98 23.19
N ARG A 235 -5.07 4.57 23.19
CA ARG A 235 -4.01 4.20 24.15
C ARG A 235 -4.44 4.43 25.60
N ALA A 236 -5.00 5.59 25.90
CA ALA A 236 -5.51 5.91 27.25
C ALA A 236 -6.67 5.00 27.67
N ALA A 237 -7.58 4.68 26.75
CA ALA A 237 -8.71 3.79 27.00
C ALA A 237 -8.25 2.34 27.25
N LEU A 238 -7.24 1.87 26.54
CA LEU A 238 -6.63 0.55 26.77
C LEU A 238 -5.99 0.45 28.17
N LEU A 239 -5.27 1.47 28.61
CA LEU A 239 -4.70 1.52 29.97
C LEU A 239 -5.77 1.45 31.07
N ARG A 240 -6.94 2.05 30.81
CA ARG A 240 -8.11 2.02 31.71
C ARG A 240 -8.93 0.74 31.60
N ALA A 241 -8.46 -0.23 30.81
CA ALA A 241 -9.14 -1.49 30.53
C ALA A 241 -10.57 -1.33 29.95
N ASN A 242 -10.81 -0.23 29.22
CA ASN A 242 -12.10 0.05 28.57
C ASN A 242 -12.49 -1.09 27.61
N SER A 243 -13.72 -1.59 27.70
CA SER A 243 -14.19 -2.74 26.93
C SER A 243 -14.24 -2.47 25.41
N GLN A 244 -14.65 -1.26 25.01
CA GLN A 244 -14.69 -0.87 23.60
C GLN A 244 -13.26 -0.81 23.02
N ALA A 245 -12.32 -0.20 23.77
CA ALA A 245 -10.91 -0.15 23.35
C ALA A 245 -10.29 -1.54 23.23
N LYS A 246 -10.61 -2.46 24.14
CA LYS A 246 -10.18 -3.87 24.05
C LYS A 246 -10.72 -4.53 22.79
N GLY A 247 -12.02 -4.34 22.48
CA GLY A 247 -12.62 -4.87 21.26
C GLY A 247 -11.97 -4.32 19.97
N ILE A 248 -11.58 -3.02 19.97
CA ILE A 248 -10.79 -2.44 18.85
C ILE A 248 -9.44 -3.14 18.74
N TRP A 249 -8.73 -3.30 19.86
CA TRP A 249 -7.43 -3.96 19.89
C TRP A 249 -7.47 -5.41 19.41
N GLU A 250 -8.46 -6.16 19.86
CA GLU A 250 -8.71 -7.54 19.42
C GLU A 250 -8.90 -7.61 17.90
N LYS A 251 -9.68 -6.69 17.30
CA LYS A 251 -9.88 -6.64 15.85
C LYS A 251 -8.61 -6.31 15.07
N ILE A 252 -7.78 -5.41 15.61
CA ILE A 252 -6.45 -5.15 15.04
C ILE A 252 -5.62 -6.43 15.04
N CYS A 253 -5.52 -7.11 16.19
CA CYS A 253 -4.75 -8.35 16.34
C CYS A 253 -5.28 -9.50 15.46
N GLU A 254 -6.60 -9.65 15.33
CA GLU A 254 -7.24 -10.62 14.41
C GLU A 254 -6.81 -10.37 12.96
N THR A 255 -6.88 -9.10 12.52
CA THR A 255 -6.49 -8.73 11.15
C THR A 255 -5.00 -9.01 10.91
N VAL A 256 -4.14 -8.63 11.86
CA VAL A 256 -2.71 -8.89 11.77
C VAL A 256 -2.42 -10.40 11.72
N ALA A 257 -3.04 -11.18 12.60
CA ALA A 257 -2.86 -12.64 12.66
C ALA A 257 -3.30 -13.30 11.35
N PHE A 258 -4.41 -12.85 10.77
CA PHE A 258 -4.90 -13.33 9.49
C PHE A 258 -3.84 -13.17 8.37
N PHE A 259 -3.30 -11.96 8.20
CA PHE A 259 -2.27 -11.73 7.18
C PHE A 259 -0.94 -12.44 7.49
N GLN A 260 -0.61 -12.65 8.76
CA GLN A 260 0.55 -13.45 9.12
C GLN A 260 0.38 -14.94 8.77
N SER A 261 -0.84 -15.47 8.83
CA SER A 261 -1.12 -16.87 8.44
C SER A 261 -1.22 -17.06 6.91
N HIS A 262 -1.30 -15.98 6.11
CA HIS A 262 -1.39 -15.99 4.65
C HIS A 262 -0.24 -15.21 3.99
N ARG A 263 0.96 -15.31 4.57
CA ARG A 263 2.13 -14.57 4.04
C ARG A 263 2.59 -15.04 2.66
N GLU A 264 2.26 -16.25 2.28
CA GLU A 264 2.53 -16.80 0.96
C GLU A 264 1.91 -15.96 -0.17
N TRP A 265 0.79 -15.27 0.10
CA TRP A 265 0.15 -14.38 -0.89
C TRP A 265 1.00 -13.17 -1.28
N GLU A 266 1.98 -12.78 -0.44
CA GLU A 266 2.92 -11.70 -0.77
C GLU A 266 3.83 -12.05 -1.95
N ALA A 267 4.02 -13.33 -2.23
CA ALA A 267 4.83 -13.81 -3.35
C ALA A 267 4.04 -13.87 -4.67
N PHE A 268 2.71 -13.65 -4.63
CA PHE A 268 1.90 -13.65 -5.85
C PHE A 268 2.15 -12.40 -6.66
N GLU A 269 2.35 -12.58 -7.96
CA GLU A 269 2.58 -11.46 -8.87
C GLU A 269 1.28 -10.70 -9.16
N ALA A 270 1.37 -9.38 -9.23
CA ALA A 270 0.26 -8.52 -9.65
C ALA A 270 -0.19 -8.91 -11.06
N GLN A 271 -1.49 -9.13 -11.24
CA GLN A 271 -2.08 -9.46 -12.51
C GLN A 271 -2.81 -8.25 -13.10
N GLY A 272 -2.67 -8.04 -14.41
CA GLY A 272 -3.31 -6.91 -15.05
C GLY A 272 -3.31 -7.04 -16.58
N VAL A 273 -4.35 -6.46 -17.17
CA VAL A 273 -4.53 -6.37 -18.64
C VAL A 273 -3.87 -5.12 -19.22
N LEU A 274 -3.48 -4.19 -18.38
CA LEU A 274 -2.81 -2.95 -18.70
C LEU A 274 -1.39 -2.96 -18.12
N ALA A 275 -0.39 -2.59 -18.90
CA ALA A 275 0.92 -2.22 -18.38
C ALA A 275 1.05 -0.70 -18.35
N VAL A 276 1.46 -0.14 -17.22
CA VAL A 276 1.81 1.28 -17.08
C VAL A 276 3.33 1.38 -17.10
N VAL A 277 3.85 2.04 -18.12
CA VAL A 277 5.29 2.15 -18.38
C VAL A 277 5.74 3.59 -18.16
N SER A 278 6.72 3.77 -17.28
CA SER A 278 7.37 5.05 -16.96
C SER A 278 8.72 4.78 -16.33
N ASP A 279 9.56 5.80 -16.18
CA ASP A 279 10.71 5.74 -15.27
C ASP A 279 10.32 6.05 -13.81
N PHE A 280 9.11 6.57 -13.58
CA PHE A 280 8.56 6.95 -12.27
C PHE A 280 9.44 7.89 -11.45
N ARG A 281 10.28 8.68 -12.10
CA ARG A 281 11.28 9.55 -11.45
C ARG A 281 11.16 10.98 -11.94
N ALA A 282 11.79 11.90 -11.21
CA ALA A 282 11.93 13.30 -11.58
C ALA A 282 10.61 13.92 -12.07
N GLU A 283 10.57 14.42 -13.29
CA GLU A 283 9.39 15.08 -13.88
C GLU A 283 8.21 14.12 -14.11
N ASN A 284 8.48 12.83 -14.28
CA ASN A 284 7.46 11.81 -14.50
C ASN A 284 6.82 11.31 -13.19
N ALA A 285 7.47 11.50 -12.04
CA ALA A 285 7.03 10.92 -10.76
C ALA A 285 5.60 11.34 -10.36
N PHE A 286 5.26 12.63 -10.51
CA PHE A 286 3.94 13.13 -10.14
C PHE A 286 2.84 12.54 -11.04
N LEU A 287 2.99 12.69 -12.37
CA LEU A 287 1.99 12.21 -13.32
C LEU A 287 1.78 10.70 -13.19
N SER A 288 2.86 9.94 -13.14
CA SER A 288 2.78 8.48 -13.07
C SER A 288 2.18 8.01 -11.74
N GLY A 289 2.56 8.60 -10.61
CA GLY A 289 1.98 8.28 -9.32
C GLY A 289 0.47 8.56 -9.25
N GLU A 290 0.03 9.73 -9.74
CA GLU A 290 -1.41 10.06 -9.76
C GLU A 290 -2.20 9.17 -10.72
N VAL A 291 -1.66 8.86 -11.90
CA VAL A 291 -2.33 7.94 -12.84
C VAL A 291 -2.48 6.54 -12.22
N LEU A 292 -1.43 6.00 -11.57
CA LEU A 292 -1.53 4.71 -10.88
C LEU A 292 -2.60 4.73 -9.78
N ASN A 293 -2.63 5.80 -8.97
CA ASN A 293 -3.62 6.02 -7.93
C ASN A 293 -5.06 6.01 -8.47
N LEU A 294 -5.28 6.74 -9.56
CA LEU A 294 -6.60 6.88 -10.20
C LEU A 294 -7.04 5.61 -10.93
N LEU A 295 -6.13 4.89 -11.57
CA LEU A 295 -6.40 3.58 -12.15
C LEU A 295 -6.80 2.56 -11.08
N ASN A 296 -6.09 2.54 -9.95
CA ASN A 296 -6.44 1.67 -8.83
C ASN A 296 -7.85 1.96 -8.29
N ARG A 297 -8.19 3.24 -8.08
CA ARG A 297 -9.53 3.65 -7.63
C ARG A 297 -10.64 3.28 -8.60
N ARG A 298 -10.34 3.18 -9.87
CA ARG A 298 -11.25 2.72 -10.92
C ARG A 298 -11.29 1.20 -11.08
N GLN A 299 -10.61 0.47 -10.20
CA GLN A 299 -10.51 -1.00 -10.21
C GLN A 299 -9.90 -1.55 -11.51
N VAL A 300 -9.08 -0.77 -12.19
CA VAL A 300 -8.32 -1.24 -13.35
C VAL A 300 -7.15 -2.09 -12.83
N GLN A 301 -7.11 -3.35 -13.24
CA GLN A 301 -5.98 -4.20 -12.89
C GLN A 301 -4.82 -3.91 -13.84
N PHE A 302 -3.71 -3.45 -13.29
CA PHE A 302 -2.53 -3.07 -14.07
C PHE A 302 -1.25 -3.70 -13.51
N ARG A 303 -0.24 -3.76 -14.37
CA ARG A 303 1.16 -4.06 -14.02
C ARG A 303 1.99 -2.81 -14.19
N ILE A 304 3.01 -2.63 -13.37
CA ILE A 304 3.95 -1.52 -13.46
C ILE A 304 5.20 -2.03 -14.17
N ILE A 305 5.77 -1.23 -15.07
CA ILE A 305 7.02 -1.54 -15.76
C ILE A 305 7.93 -0.32 -15.65
N ASP A 306 9.02 -0.46 -14.90
CA ASP A 306 10.08 0.55 -14.81
C ASP A 306 10.96 0.51 -16.09
N ARG A 307 10.76 1.48 -16.98
CA ARG A 307 11.53 1.54 -18.23
C ARG A 307 13.03 1.84 -18.04
N SER A 308 13.44 2.31 -16.87
CA SER A 308 14.86 2.48 -16.56
C SER A 308 15.59 1.14 -16.45
N ARG A 309 14.84 0.05 -16.39
CA ARG A 309 15.31 -1.34 -16.47
C ARG A 309 15.01 -1.93 -17.85
N SER A 310 15.46 -3.16 -18.07
CA SER A 310 15.10 -3.88 -19.30
C SER A 310 13.61 -4.19 -19.33
N LEU A 311 12.96 -3.87 -20.44
CA LEU A 311 11.55 -4.26 -20.65
C LEU A 311 11.43 -5.79 -20.65
N PRO A 312 10.30 -6.35 -20.16
CA PRO A 312 10.08 -7.79 -20.10
C PRO A 312 10.07 -8.42 -21.50
N ALA A 313 10.70 -9.58 -21.65
CA ALA A 313 10.81 -10.26 -22.96
C ALA A 313 9.42 -10.65 -23.54
N SER A 314 8.44 -10.89 -22.67
CA SER A 314 7.06 -11.18 -23.07
C SER A 314 6.08 -10.48 -22.14
N THR A 315 4.86 -10.26 -22.63
CA THR A 315 3.77 -9.60 -21.91
C THR A 315 2.51 -10.46 -22.01
N PRO A 316 2.51 -11.65 -21.43
CA PRO A 316 1.33 -12.50 -21.50
C PRO A 316 0.15 -11.80 -20.85
N GLY A 317 -1.06 -11.92 -21.45
CA GLY A 317 -2.33 -11.37 -21.00
C GLY A 317 -2.54 -9.88 -21.16
N LEU A 318 -1.50 -9.09 -21.40
CA LEU A 318 -1.66 -7.67 -21.62
C LEU A 318 -2.48 -7.39 -22.88
N LYS A 319 -3.43 -6.47 -22.74
CA LYS A 319 -4.27 -5.93 -23.83
C LYS A 319 -3.83 -4.52 -24.22
N ALA A 320 -3.28 -3.78 -23.27
CA ALA A 320 -2.81 -2.42 -23.50
C ALA A 320 -1.50 -2.12 -22.77
N ILE A 321 -0.74 -1.17 -23.33
CA ILE A 321 0.41 -0.53 -22.70
C ILE A 321 0.13 0.97 -22.69
N LEU A 322 0.20 1.59 -21.51
CA LEU A 322 0.16 3.03 -21.33
C LEU A 322 1.61 3.53 -21.15
N TRP A 323 2.11 4.25 -22.16
CA TRP A 323 3.40 4.91 -22.13
C TRP A 323 3.23 6.32 -21.56
N LEU A 324 3.58 6.53 -20.28
CA LEU A 324 3.30 7.79 -19.58
C LEU A 324 4.31 8.89 -19.82
N ASP A 325 5.57 8.53 -20.07
CA ASP A 325 6.63 9.52 -20.21
C ASP A 325 6.48 10.37 -21.48
N LYS A 326 6.90 11.65 -21.39
CA LYS A 326 6.87 12.58 -22.52
C LYS A 326 7.91 12.22 -23.59
N GLU A 327 9.02 11.65 -23.15
CA GLU A 327 10.10 11.25 -24.02
C GLU A 327 9.66 10.13 -24.95
N ALA A 328 10.07 10.24 -26.21
CA ALA A 328 9.89 9.16 -27.17
C ALA A 328 10.65 7.90 -26.69
N PRO A 329 10.11 6.72 -26.96
CA PRO A 329 10.79 5.49 -26.63
C PRO A 329 12.13 5.39 -27.35
N SER A 330 13.15 4.88 -26.64
CA SER A 330 14.43 4.52 -27.25
C SER A 330 14.26 3.42 -28.32
N PRO A 331 15.23 3.17 -29.20
CA PRO A 331 15.09 2.16 -30.26
C PRO A 331 14.70 0.75 -29.77
N PRO A 332 15.22 0.22 -28.64
CA PRO A 332 14.74 -1.05 -28.09
C PRO A 332 13.29 -0.98 -27.59
N GLU A 333 12.93 0.09 -26.85
CA GLU A 333 11.57 0.31 -26.34
C GLU A 333 10.57 0.48 -27.49
N TYR A 334 10.94 1.25 -28.52
CA TYR A 334 10.13 1.41 -29.72
C TYR A 334 9.86 0.06 -30.40
N SER A 335 10.90 -0.76 -30.56
CA SER A 335 10.76 -2.09 -31.15
C SER A 335 9.82 -2.98 -30.36
N TYR A 336 9.89 -2.92 -29.04
CA TYR A 336 9.03 -3.66 -28.13
C TYR A 336 7.55 -3.23 -28.25
N LEU A 337 7.29 -1.92 -28.17
CA LEU A 337 5.94 -1.36 -28.25
C LEU A 337 5.30 -1.62 -29.62
N LEU A 338 6.08 -1.47 -30.69
CA LEU A 338 5.63 -1.74 -32.05
C LEU A 338 5.31 -3.23 -32.26
N ALA A 339 6.15 -4.12 -31.74
CA ALA A 339 5.87 -5.56 -31.78
C ALA A 339 4.62 -5.93 -31.00
N PHE A 340 4.37 -5.27 -29.84
CA PHE A 340 3.15 -5.44 -29.07
C PHE A 340 1.90 -5.00 -29.88
N ALA A 341 1.93 -3.79 -30.45
CA ALA A 341 0.85 -3.29 -31.30
C ALA A 341 0.60 -4.22 -32.51
N ARG A 342 1.65 -4.64 -33.23
CA ARG A 342 1.53 -5.53 -34.39
C ARG A 342 0.87 -6.87 -34.07
N ARG A 343 0.99 -7.38 -32.85
CA ARG A 343 0.33 -8.61 -32.38
C ARG A 343 -1.14 -8.41 -31.96
N GLY A 344 -1.67 -7.20 -31.99
CA GLY A 344 -3.05 -6.89 -31.65
C GLY A 344 -3.24 -6.10 -30.37
N GLY A 345 -2.15 -5.64 -29.73
CA GLY A 345 -2.19 -4.81 -28.55
C GLY A 345 -2.53 -3.35 -28.84
N LEU A 346 -2.97 -2.65 -27.82
CA LEU A 346 -3.19 -1.20 -27.82
C LEU A 346 -2.05 -0.51 -27.09
N VAL A 347 -1.40 0.46 -27.76
CA VAL A 347 -0.43 1.35 -27.10
C VAL A 347 -1.06 2.73 -26.95
N ILE A 348 -1.06 3.27 -25.73
CA ILE A 348 -1.59 4.60 -25.40
C ILE A 348 -0.40 5.50 -25.08
N ALA A 349 -0.29 6.67 -25.72
CA ALA A 349 0.86 7.56 -25.59
C ALA A 349 0.48 9.04 -25.70
N GLN A 350 1.37 9.91 -25.23
CA GLN A 350 1.21 11.37 -25.33
C GLN A 350 1.51 11.90 -26.73
N ALA A 351 2.41 11.27 -27.48
CA ALA A 351 2.83 11.69 -28.80
C ALA A 351 2.86 10.51 -29.76
N TYR A 352 2.70 10.80 -31.06
CA TYR A 352 2.85 9.79 -32.11
C TYR A 352 4.32 9.55 -32.42
N TRP A 353 4.73 8.31 -32.30
CA TRP A 353 6.06 7.82 -32.66
C TRP A 353 5.98 6.45 -33.40
N GLY A 354 4.79 6.11 -33.88
CA GLY A 354 4.58 4.88 -34.64
C GLY A 354 5.21 4.92 -36.04
N PRO A 355 5.13 3.81 -36.78
CA PRO A 355 5.73 3.72 -38.11
C PRO A 355 5.01 4.64 -39.12
N PRO A 356 5.74 5.17 -40.14
CA PRO A 356 5.17 6.06 -41.12
C PRO A 356 3.99 5.44 -41.93
N GLU A 357 3.96 4.11 -42.05
CA GLU A 357 2.90 3.35 -42.73
C GLU A 357 1.63 3.16 -41.91
N ALA A 358 1.59 3.58 -40.66
CA ALA A 358 0.40 3.49 -39.82
C ALA A 358 -0.71 4.40 -40.37
N MET A 359 -1.89 3.86 -40.52
CA MET A 359 -3.05 4.56 -41.07
C MET A 359 -3.91 5.12 -39.96
N PRO A 360 -4.35 6.40 -40.04
CA PRO A 360 -5.36 6.93 -39.12
C PRO A 360 -6.60 6.02 -39.11
N SER A 361 -7.13 5.74 -37.94
CA SER A 361 -8.37 4.95 -37.83
C SER A 361 -9.57 5.86 -38.01
N GLU A 362 -10.55 5.43 -38.79
CA GLU A 362 -11.85 6.11 -38.91
C GLU A 362 -12.70 5.95 -37.63
N LYS A 363 -12.38 4.96 -36.77
CA LYS A 363 -13.07 4.70 -35.52
C LYS A 363 -12.32 5.36 -34.36
N ASN A 364 -12.81 6.49 -33.89
CA ASN A 364 -12.35 7.06 -32.63
C ASN A 364 -13.10 6.41 -31.46
N LEU A 365 -12.35 5.73 -30.60
CA LEU A 365 -12.89 5.14 -29.37
C LEU A 365 -13.05 6.18 -28.24
N SER A 366 -12.36 7.31 -28.36
CA SER A 366 -12.43 8.43 -27.42
C SER A 366 -12.28 9.74 -28.18
N LEU A 367 -13.00 10.79 -27.73
CA LEU A 367 -12.89 12.14 -28.28
C LEU A 367 -11.54 12.82 -28.04
N HIS A 368 -10.72 12.26 -27.13
CA HIS A 368 -9.45 12.84 -26.69
C HIS A 368 -8.23 12.19 -27.34
N TYR A 369 -8.42 11.15 -28.18
CA TYR A 369 -7.33 10.39 -28.78
C TYR A 369 -7.48 10.21 -30.28
N LYS A 370 -6.38 10.40 -30.98
CA LYS A 370 -6.23 9.98 -32.38
C LYS A 370 -5.76 8.53 -32.41
N MET A 371 -6.49 7.70 -33.14
CA MET A 371 -6.21 6.29 -33.27
C MET A 371 -5.46 5.99 -34.58
N TYR A 372 -4.42 5.17 -34.48
CA TYR A 372 -3.63 4.71 -35.63
C TYR A 372 -3.63 3.18 -35.68
N ASN A 373 -4.00 2.60 -36.80
CA ASN A 373 -3.94 1.17 -37.02
C ASN A 373 -2.50 0.72 -37.33
N VAL A 374 -2.03 -0.29 -36.66
CA VAL A 374 -0.70 -0.87 -36.82
C VAL A 374 -0.85 -2.39 -36.92
N ALA A 375 -0.90 -2.92 -38.13
CA ALA A 375 -1.17 -4.34 -38.41
C ALA A 375 -2.46 -4.82 -37.71
N LYS A 376 -2.37 -5.65 -36.66
CA LYS A 376 -3.53 -6.20 -35.95
C LYS A 376 -3.98 -5.34 -34.74
N GLY A 377 -3.18 -4.37 -34.30
CA GLY A 377 -3.45 -3.54 -33.15
C GLY A 377 -3.44 -2.05 -33.44
N GLN A 378 -3.31 -1.24 -32.41
CA GLN A 378 -3.50 0.20 -32.52
C GLN A 378 -2.53 0.99 -31.63
N ILE A 379 -2.30 2.24 -32.01
CA ILE A 379 -1.67 3.27 -31.18
C ILE A 379 -2.70 4.38 -30.98
N ALA A 380 -3.03 4.70 -29.73
CA ALA A 380 -3.88 5.81 -29.32
C ALA A 380 -2.99 6.97 -28.86
N VAL A 381 -3.09 8.12 -29.48
CA VAL A 381 -2.29 9.30 -29.18
C VAL A 381 -3.18 10.39 -28.60
N ALA A 382 -2.88 10.87 -27.42
CA ALA A 382 -3.63 11.93 -26.76
C ALA A 382 -3.50 13.24 -27.58
N GLU A 383 -4.61 13.92 -27.85
CA GLU A 383 -4.62 15.13 -28.68
C GLU A 383 -3.93 16.33 -27.97
N LYS A 384 -4.02 16.39 -26.65
CA LYS A 384 -3.44 17.45 -25.81
C LYS A 384 -2.30 16.97 -24.90
N GLY A 385 -1.77 15.75 -25.14
CA GLY A 385 -0.86 15.11 -24.20
C GLY A 385 -1.57 14.66 -22.91
N PHE A 386 -0.80 14.35 -21.86
CA PHE A 386 -1.31 13.91 -20.57
C PHE A 386 -1.26 15.06 -19.55
N GLU A 387 -2.15 16.06 -19.74
CA GLU A 387 -2.19 17.24 -18.88
C GLU A 387 -2.94 16.98 -17.56
N ASP A 388 -4.01 16.17 -17.61
CA ASP A 388 -4.84 15.83 -16.47
C ASP A 388 -4.77 14.33 -16.14
N PRO A 389 -4.14 13.92 -15.04
CA PRO A 389 -4.03 12.51 -14.64
C PRO A 389 -5.40 11.80 -14.52
N TYR A 390 -6.44 12.53 -14.09
CA TYR A 390 -7.79 11.98 -13.97
C TYR A 390 -8.34 11.61 -15.35
N GLN A 391 -8.23 12.51 -16.33
CA GLN A 391 -8.69 12.23 -17.69
C GLN A 391 -7.90 11.08 -18.31
N VAL A 392 -6.58 11.01 -18.08
CA VAL A 392 -5.74 9.91 -18.54
C VAL A 392 -6.23 8.57 -17.99
N ALA A 393 -6.55 8.49 -16.70
CA ALA A 393 -7.04 7.25 -16.09
C ALA A 393 -8.42 6.86 -16.61
N VAL A 394 -9.35 7.83 -16.77
CA VAL A 394 -10.70 7.60 -17.34
C VAL A 394 -10.60 7.07 -18.77
N ASP A 395 -9.86 7.77 -19.62
CA ASP A 395 -9.75 7.43 -21.03
C ASP A 395 -9.01 6.10 -21.22
N THR A 396 -7.97 5.85 -20.45
CA THR A 396 -7.25 4.57 -20.46
C THR A 396 -8.20 3.42 -20.16
N HIS A 397 -9.05 3.55 -19.13
CA HIS A 397 -10.02 2.51 -18.77
C HIS A 397 -11.05 2.28 -19.89
N LEU A 398 -11.52 3.35 -20.53
CA LEU A 398 -12.43 3.26 -21.68
C LEU A 398 -11.76 2.59 -22.89
N LEU A 399 -10.52 2.96 -23.22
CA LEU A 399 -9.75 2.42 -24.34
C LEU A 399 -9.41 0.93 -24.14
N VAL A 400 -9.05 0.52 -22.91
CA VAL A 400 -8.79 -0.89 -22.57
C VAL A 400 -10.07 -1.72 -22.65
N SER A 401 -11.20 -1.11 -22.37
CA SER A 401 -12.55 -1.72 -22.31
C SER A 401 -12.75 -2.68 -21.13
N HIS A 402 -13.86 -2.52 -20.45
CA HIS A 402 -14.31 -3.42 -19.38
C HIS A 402 -14.39 -4.90 -19.75
N ARG A 403 -14.49 -5.24 -21.04
CA ARG A 403 -14.48 -6.64 -21.50
C ARG A 403 -13.18 -7.37 -21.19
N ASN A 404 -12.11 -6.62 -20.97
CA ASN A 404 -10.79 -7.14 -20.69
C ASN A 404 -10.48 -7.22 -19.19
N ASP A 405 -11.32 -6.66 -18.30
CA ASP A 405 -11.08 -6.73 -16.87
C ASP A 405 -10.91 -8.19 -16.39
N LEU A 406 -9.98 -8.42 -15.48
CA LEU A 406 -9.78 -9.74 -14.87
C LEU A 406 -10.82 -10.02 -13.78
N ALA A 407 -11.17 -8.99 -13.03
CA ALA A 407 -12.21 -9.03 -12.02
C ALA A 407 -12.93 -7.68 -11.93
N ARG A 408 -14.16 -7.70 -11.44
CA ARG A 408 -15.01 -6.51 -11.30
C ARG A 408 -15.97 -6.67 -10.14
N LEU A 409 -16.19 -5.58 -9.42
CA LEU A 409 -17.17 -5.52 -8.36
C LEU A 409 -18.47 -4.85 -8.84
N TYR A 410 -19.59 -5.42 -8.46
CA TYR A 410 -20.92 -4.86 -8.69
C TYR A 410 -21.61 -4.60 -7.35
N ASN A 411 -22.48 -3.59 -7.30
CA ASN A 411 -23.18 -3.12 -6.12
C ASN A 411 -22.23 -2.69 -4.98
N SER A 412 -21.17 -1.95 -5.35
CA SER A 412 -20.07 -1.69 -4.45
C SER A 412 -19.43 -0.35 -4.79
N GLU A 413 -19.78 0.69 -4.03
CA GLU A 413 -19.27 2.05 -4.27
C GLU A 413 -17.92 2.32 -3.59
N MET A 414 -17.69 1.70 -2.42
CA MET A 414 -16.56 1.99 -1.53
C MET A 414 -15.59 0.83 -1.43
N THR A 415 -15.65 -0.10 -2.36
CA THR A 415 -14.78 -1.27 -2.35
C THR A 415 -13.82 -1.24 -3.53
N ASN A 416 -12.71 -1.92 -3.36
CA ASN A 416 -11.72 -2.11 -4.42
C ASN A 416 -11.31 -3.59 -4.49
N CYS A 417 -10.89 -4.05 -5.66
CA CYS A 417 -10.35 -5.39 -5.82
C CYS A 417 -8.96 -5.39 -6.45
N TYR A 418 -8.16 -6.35 -6.04
CA TYR A 418 -6.81 -6.57 -6.53
C TYR A 418 -6.62 -8.03 -6.92
N CYS A 419 -6.07 -8.26 -8.11
CA CYS A 419 -5.82 -9.58 -8.64
C CYS A 419 -4.33 -9.90 -8.59
N SER A 420 -4.00 -11.09 -8.09
CA SER A 420 -2.64 -11.62 -8.08
C SER A 420 -2.62 -13.10 -8.42
N GLY A 421 -1.44 -13.66 -8.65
CA GLY A 421 -1.28 -15.03 -9.12
C GLY A 421 -1.18 -15.13 -10.64
N ASP A 422 -1.55 -16.28 -11.22
CA ASP A 422 -1.53 -16.53 -12.65
C ASP A 422 -2.95 -16.73 -13.21
N PHE A 423 -3.55 -15.66 -13.74
CA PHE A 423 -4.87 -15.71 -14.37
C PHE A 423 -4.86 -16.25 -15.80
N GLU A 424 -3.68 -16.38 -16.43
CA GLU A 424 -3.56 -16.84 -17.81
C GLU A 424 -3.37 -18.35 -17.92
N SER A 425 -2.72 -18.92 -16.91
CA SER A 425 -2.47 -20.35 -16.84
C SER A 425 -3.18 -20.99 -15.64
N PRO A 426 -4.50 -21.27 -15.76
CA PRO A 426 -5.29 -21.84 -14.67
C PRO A 426 -4.79 -23.21 -14.16
N ARG A 427 -3.81 -23.78 -14.84
CA ARG A 427 -3.22 -25.09 -14.46
C ARG A 427 -1.97 -24.97 -13.59
N HIS A 428 -1.44 -23.74 -13.40
CA HIS A 428 -0.20 -23.51 -12.69
C HIS A 428 -0.37 -22.38 -11.69
N GLY A 429 -0.70 -22.72 -10.47
CA GLY A 429 -0.72 -21.80 -9.33
C GLY A 429 -2.11 -21.38 -8.86
N ASN A 430 -2.15 -20.87 -7.66
CA ASN A 430 -3.35 -20.29 -7.06
C ASN A 430 -3.58 -18.90 -7.61
N ARG A 431 -4.83 -18.57 -7.86
CA ARG A 431 -5.27 -17.23 -8.25
C ARG A 431 -5.99 -16.61 -7.10
N LEU A 432 -5.66 -15.37 -6.80
CA LEU A 432 -6.20 -14.63 -5.67
C LEU A 432 -6.85 -13.34 -6.13
N VAL A 433 -8.08 -13.11 -5.70
CA VAL A 433 -8.74 -11.80 -5.79
C VAL A 433 -8.98 -11.31 -4.38
N GLN A 434 -8.32 -10.22 -4.02
CA GLN A 434 -8.44 -9.56 -2.73
C GLN A 434 -9.43 -8.41 -2.85
N VAL A 435 -10.34 -8.26 -1.91
CA VAL A 435 -11.38 -7.24 -1.90
C VAL A 435 -11.33 -6.47 -0.59
N LEU A 436 -11.25 -5.15 -0.68
CA LEU A 436 -11.22 -4.23 0.46
C LEU A 436 -12.46 -3.34 0.47
N ASN A 437 -13.02 -3.12 1.64
CA ASN A 437 -14.06 -2.14 1.89
C ASN A 437 -13.48 -0.94 2.64
N TYR A 438 -13.52 0.24 2.00
CA TYR A 438 -12.99 1.48 2.57
C TYR A 438 -14.01 2.27 3.39
N SER A 439 -15.26 1.77 3.47
CA SER A 439 -16.29 2.32 4.35
C SER A 439 -16.12 1.81 5.78
N SER A 440 -16.57 2.59 6.78
CA SER A 440 -16.73 2.13 8.15
C SER A 440 -17.89 1.13 8.31
N GLU A 441 -18.86 1.18 7.40
CA GLU A 441 -20.02 0.28 7.39
C GLU A 441 -19.73 -0.95 6.52
N PRO A 442 -20.23 -2.14 6.88
CA PRO A 442 -20.10 -3.33 6.06
C PRO A 442 -20.77 -3.15 4.69
N ALA A 443 -20.08 -3.56 3.63
CA ALA A 443 -20.66 -3.58 2.30
C ALA A 443 -21.50 -4.84 2.11
N GLU A 444 -22.77 -4.64 1.77
CA GLU A 444 -23.74 -5.69 1.58
C GLU A 444 -24.05 -5.92 0.10
N PHE A 445 -24.42 -7.16 -0.25
CA PHE A 445 -24.83 -7.54 -1.60
C PHE A 445 -23.78 -7.34 -2.70
N VAL A 446 -22.50 -7.29 -2.33
CA VAL A 446 -21.40 -7.16 -3.29
C VAL A 446 -21.30 -8.43 -4.12
N THR A 447 -21.23 -8.26 -5.44
CA THR A 447 -20.96 -9.35 -6.37
C THR A 447 -19.59 -9.13 -6.99
N LEU A 448 -18.71 -10.12 -6.86
CA LEU A 448 -17.43 -10.17 -7.55
C LEU A 448 -17.61 -11.01 -8.84
N TRP A 449 -17.42 -10.40 -9.99
CA TRP A 449 -17.27 -11.09 -11.26
C TRP A 449 -15.79 -11.33 -11.54
N VAL A 450 -15.45 -12.51 -11.99
CA VAL A 450 -14.10 -12.86 -12.46
C VAL A 450 -14.14 -13.35 -13.90
N ASN A 451 -13.17 -12.94 -14.71
CA ASN A 451 -13.06 -13.34 -16.13
C ASN A 451 -12.45 -14.75 -16.25
N ALA A 452 -13.07 -15.70 -15.59
CA ALA A 452 -12.71 -17.10 -15.62
C ALA A 452 -13.95 -17.96 -15.37
N ARG A 453 -14.02 -19.15 -15.97
CA ARG A 453 -15.08 -20.13 -15.72
C ARG A 453 -14.66 -21.04 -14.57
N VAL A 454 -15.03 -20.69 -13.35
CA VAL A 454 -14.72 -21.43 -12.12
C VAL A 454 -16.01 -21.70 -11.35
N GLY A 455 -16.23 -22.95 -10.93
CA GLY A 455 -17.45 -23.36 -10.25
C GLY A 455 -17.50 -22.91 -8.79
N SER A 456 -16.35 -22.76 -8.13
CA SER A 456 -16.26 -22.38 -6.73
C SER A 456 -14.94 -21.66 -6.42
N ALA A 457 -14.91 -20.96 -5.28
CA ALA A 457 -13.73 -20.31 -4.73
C ALA A 457 -13.67 -20.52 -3.22
N GLN A 458 -12.47 -20.49 -2.65
CA GLN A 458 -12.26 -20.44 -1.22
C GLN A 458 -12.28 -19.00 -0.74
N LEU A 459 -13.23 -18.64 0.09
CA LEU A 459 -13.35 -17.32 0.70
C LEU A 459 -12.64 -17.29 2.04
N TRP A 460 -11.72 -16.37 2.19
CA TRP A 460 -10.97 -16.10 3.41
C TRP A 460 -11.32 -14.71 3.96
N GLN A 461 -11.50 -14.60 5.28
CA GLN A 461 -11.80 -13.33 5.96
C GLN A 461 -11.10 -13.27 7.32
N PRO A 462 -10.61 -12.10 7.78
CA PRO A 462 -10.13 -11.93 9.15
C PRO A 462 -11.19 -12.35 10.18
N GLY A 463 -10.74 -13.00 11.26
CA GLY A 463 -11.61 -13.53 12.30
C GLY A 463 -12.21 -14.91 12.01
N THR A 464 -11.99 -15.47 10.82
CA THR A 464 -12.34 -16.86 10.51
C THR A 464 -11.10 -17.76 10.53
N LYS A 465 -11.23 -18.97 11.05
CA LYS A 465 -10.11 -19.95 11.08
C LYS A 465 -9.94 -20.67 9.76
N ASP A 466 -11.06 -20.98 9.11
CA ASP A 466 -11.09 -21.83 7.92
C ASP A 466 -11.73 -21.06 6.77
N ALA A 467 -11.32 -21.40 5.54
CA ALA A 467 -11.95 -20.90 4.33
C ALA A 467 -13.39 -21.40 4.22
N ARG A 468 -14.23 -20.55 3.65
CA ARG A 468 -15.60 -20.92 3.25
C ARG A 468 -15.66 -21.10 1.74
N THR A 469 -16.14 -22.25 1.28
CA THR A 469 -16.39 -22.44 -0.15
C THR A 469 -17.59 -21.60 -0.61
N LEU A 470 -17.36 -20.73 -1.58
CA LEU A 470 -18.42 -20.02 -2.31
C LEU A 470 -18.68 -20.71 -3.64
N GLN A 471 -19.96 -20.91 -3.96
CA GLN A 471 -20.37 -21.38 -5.28
C GLN A 471 -20.48 -20.20 -6.24
N GLY A 472 -19.88 -20.33 -7.41
CA GLY A 472 -19.95 -19.35 -8.47
C GLY A 472 -21.11 -19.65 -9.43
N VAL A 473 -21.72 -18.58 -9.96
CA VAL A 473 -22.69 -18.66 -11.03
C VAL A 473 -21.96 -18.38 -12.34
N VAL A 474 -21.70 -19.45 -13.11
CA VAL A 474 -21.00 -19.33 -14.38
C VAL A 474 -21.91 -18.64 -15.40
N ALA A 475 -21.51 -17.44 -15.84
CA ALA A 475 -22.15 -16.67 -16.89
C ALA A 475 -21.06 -16.29 -17.92
N SER A 476 -21.29 -16.58 -19.20
CA SER A 476 -20.27 -16.29 -20.23
C SER A 476 -20.01 -14.77 -20.32
N PRO A 477 -18.73 -14.30 -20.28
CA PRO A 477 -17.49 -15.11 -20.37
C PRO A 477 -16.92 -15.55 -19.01
N GLY A 478 -17.47 -15.13 -17.87
CA GLY A 478 -16.87 -15.28 -16.53
C GLY A 478 -17.78 -16.00 -15.52
N THR A 479 -17.52 -15.72 -14.25
CA THR A 479 -18.26 -16.28 -13.10
C THR A 479 -18.55 -15.19 -12.07
N ASP A 480 -19.78 -15.15 -11.58
CA ASP A 480 -20.22 -14.26 -10.51
C ASP A 480 -20.17 -14.97 -9.17
N PHE A 481 -19.58 -14.32 -8.16
CA PHE A 481 -19.57 -14.73 -6.77
C PHE A 481 -20.29 -13.68 -5.92
N ARG A 482 -21.36 -14.09 -5.23
CA ARG A 482 -22.01 -13.22 -4.24
C ARG A 482 -21.23 -13.28 -2.94
N LEU A 483 -20.61 -12.16 -2.57
CA LEU A 483 -19.88 -12.05 -1.33
C LEU A 483 -20.83 -11.96 -0.14
N PRO A 484 -20.48 -12.54 1.03
CA PRO A 484 -21.16 -12.22 2.28
C PRO A 484 -20.91 -10.76 2.64
N SER A 485 -21.55 -10.28 3.71
CA SER A 485 -21.25 -8.97 4.30
C SER A 485 -19.74 -8.75 4.45
N LEU A 486 -19.23 -7.71 3.83
CA LEU A 486 -17.80 -7.38 3.79
C LEU A 486 -17.49 -6.23 4.75
N SER A 487 -16.96 -6.54 5.92
CA SER A 487 -16.58 -5.53 6.91
C SER A 487 -15.38 -4.71 6.42
N VAL A 488 -14.22 -5.33 6.24
CA VAL A 488 -12.97 -4.64 5.85
C VAL A 488 -12.32 -5.34 4.65
N TYR A 489 -12.15 -6.64 4.73
CA TYR A 489 -11.34 -7.41 3.79
C TYR A 489 -11.85 -8.82 3.60
N CYS A 490 -11.77 -9.30 2.38
CA CYS A 490 -11.82 -10.73 2.08
C CYS A 490 -10.89 -11.06 0.91
N ALA A 491 -10.56 -12.34 0.79
CA ALA A 491 -9.84 -12.87 -0.36
C ALA A 491 -10.58 -14.08 -0.92
N LEU A 492 -10.65 -14.18 -2.26
CA LEU A 492 -11.13 -15.35 -2.96
C LEU A 492 -9.94 -16.03 -3.62
N GLU A 493 -9.70 -17.27 -3.21
CA GLU A 493 -8.67 -18.12 -3.77
C GLU A 493 -9.33 -19.16 -4.68
N PHE A 494 -8.82 -19.25 -5.90
CA PHE A 494 -9.31 -20.17 -6.92
C PHE A 494 -8.26 -21.26 -7.14
N GLU A 495 -8.65 -22.51 -6.94
CA GLU A 495 -7.83 -23.65 -7.34
C GLU A 495 -7.82 -23.75 -8.88
N GLY A 496 -6.61 -23.94 -9.40
CA GLY A 496 -6.39 -24.02 -10.86
C GLY A 496 -6.89 -25.31 -11.50
#